data_734888e5af41418488f95d7d95a8107b
#
_entry.id   734888e5af41418488f95d7d95a8107b
#
_cell.length_a   1.000
_cell.length_b   1.000
_cell.length_c   1.000
_cell.angle_alpha   90.00
_cell.angle_beta   90.00
_cell.angle_gamma   90.00
#
_symmetry.space_group_name_H-M   'P 1'
#
loop_
_entity.id
_entity.type
_entity.pdbx_description
1 polymer ?
#
loop_
_entity_poly.entity_id
_entity_poly.type
_entity_poly.pdbx_seq_one_letter_code
_entity_poly.pdbx_strand_id
1 'polypeptide(L)'
;MGISHALLEETMFDESGITTRDWRSYPILKMADIPEIKVVLLHRPEVGSYGGGSEAANALAAPAIAAALFDATGKIMRRLPLKPAYVQAALKA
;
A
#
# COMPACT_ATOMS: atom_id res chain seq x y z
N MET A 1 -1.91 7.47 -3.58
CA MET A 1 -1.65 7.46 -2.12
C MET A 1 -1.66 6.05 -1.56
N GLY A 2 -2.75 5.29 -1.65
CA GLY A 2 -2.85 3.95 -1.07
C GLY A 2 -1.73 2.99 -1.45
N ILE A 3 -1.26 3.00 -2.68
CA ILE A 3 -0.12 2.19 -3.11
C ILE A 3 1.17 2.61 -2.40
N SER A 4 1.40 3.92 -2.24
CA SER A 4 2.56 4.44 -1.51
C SER A 4 2.56 3.99 -0.05
N HIS A 5 1.41 4.11 0.63
CA HIS A 5 1.22 3.60 1.99
C HIS A 5 1.47 2.09 2.07
N ALA A 6 0.97 1.32 1.11
CA ALA A 6 1.09 -0.13 1.11
C ALA A 6 2.54 -0.62 0.88
N LEU A 7 3.32 0.09 0.07
CA LEU A 7 4.63 -0.38 -0.39
C LEU A 7 5.83 0.25 0.31
N LEU A 8 5.73 1.51 0.75
CA LEU A 8 6.90 2.30 1.15
C LEU A 8 6.78 2.97 2.50
N GLU A 9 5.62 3.56 2.82
CA GLU A 9 5.51 4.51 3.92
C GLU A 9 5.49 3.80 5.27
N GLU A 10 6.44 4.14 6.12
CA GLU A 10 6.57 3.57 7.45
C GLU A 10 7.19 4.60 8.39
N THR A 11 6.53 4.85 9.51
CA THR A 11 7.11 5.64 10.59
C THR A 11 8.07 4.77 11.37
N MET A 12 9.34 5.18 11.44
CA MET A 12 10.39 4.51 12.18
C MET A 12 10.67 5.23 13.50
N PHE A 13 11.03 4.47 14.51
CA PHE A 13 11.36 4.99 15.83
C PHE A 13 12.37 4.10 16.54
N ASP A 14 13.07 4.66 17.50
CA ASP A 14 13.98 3.98 18.42
C ASP A 14 13.76 4.48 19.86
N GLU A 15 14.66 4.13 20.76
CA GLU A 15 14.61 4.57 22.16
C GLU A 15 14.60 6.08 22.34
N SER A 16 15.17 6.84 21.39
CA SER A 16 15.23 8.30 21.43
C SER A 16 13.98 8.98 20.83
N GLY A 17 13.08 8.21 20.21
CA GLY A 17 11.85 8.71 19.60
C GLY A 17 11.74 8.42 18.10
N ILE A 18 10.93 9.22 17.40
CA ILE A 18 10.70 9.05 15.96
C ILE A 18 11.93 9.45 15.16
N THR A 19 12.39 8.55 14.30
CA THR A 19 13.58 8.75 13.43
C THR A 19 13.23 9.20 12.02
N THR A 20 11.99 8.99 11.56
CA THR A 20 11.50 9.51 10.28
C THR A 20 11.07 10.96 10.43
N ARG A 21 11.97 11.91 10.11
CA ARG A 21 11.79 13.35 10.39
C ARG A 21 11.70 14.23 9.14
N ASP A 22 11.97 13.68 7.97
CA ASP A 22 12.00 14.41 6.72
C ASP A 22 11.63 13.51 5.53
N TRP A 23 11.53 14.08 4.35
CA TRP A 23 11.18 13.35 3.13
C TRP A 23 12.24 12.33 2.68
N ARG A 24 13.45 12.41 3.21
CA ARG A 24 14.50 11.43 2.93
C ARG A 24 14.33 10.18 3.79
N SER A 25 14.04 10.37 5.06
CA SER A 25 13.84 9.27 6.02
C SER A 25 12.42 8.66 5.95
N TYR A 26 11.46 9.39 5.35
CA TYR A 26 10.11 8.92 5.10
C TYR A 26 9.81 8.94 3.59
N PRO A 27 10.29 7.94 2.83
CA PRO A 27 10.12 7.92 1.38
C PRO A 27 8.66 7.68 0.99
N ILE A 28 8.22 8.36 -0.07
CA ILE A 28 6.93 8.17 -0.72
C ILE A 28 7.14 7.68 -2.14
N LEU A 29 6.09 7.14 -2.75
CA LEU A 29 6.13 6.69 -4.13
C LEU A 29 6.35 7.89 -5.06
N LYS A 30 7.34 7.77 -5.94
CA LYS A 30 7.69 8.80 -6.93
C LYS A 30 7.03 8.50 -8.27
N MET A 31 6.91 9.52 -9.12
CA MET A 31 6.31 9.39 -10.45
C MET A 31 6.93 8.27 -11.29
N ALA A 32 8.26 8.09 -11.19
CA ALA A 32 8.97 7.04 -11.91
C ALA A 32 8.58 5.61 -11.47
N ASP A 33 8.06 5.46 -10.27
CA ASP A 33 7.74 4.16 -9.67
C ASP A 33 6.24 3.86 -9.66
N ILE A 34 5.41 4.79 -10.17
CA ILE A 34 3.95 4.59 -10.24
C ILE A 34 3.64 3.51 -11.29
N PRO A 35 2.89 2.46 -10.91
CA PRO A 35 2.46 1.44 -11.87
C PRO A 35 1.44 2.01 -12.86
N GLU A 36 1.21 1.30 -13.96
CA GLU A 36 0.10 1.60 -14.86
C GLU A 36 -1.23 1.50 -14.10
N ILE A 37 -2.03 2.57 -14.18
CA ILE A 37 -3.32 2.64 -13.51
C ILE A 37 -4.42 2.63 -14.57
N LYS A 38 -5.28 1.60 -14.52
CA LYS A 38 -6.50 1.51 -15.33
C LYS A 38 -7.70 1.83 -14.44
N VAL A 39 -8.52 2.78 -14.88
CA VAL A 39 -9.72 3.18 -14.16
C VAL A 39 -10.95 2.67 -14.90
N VAL A 40 -11.79 1.93 -14.19
CA VAL A 40 -13.09 1.48 -14.70
C VAL A 40 -14.18 2.08 -13.82
N LEU A 41 -15.02 2.92 -14.40
CA LEU A 41 -16.14 3.54 -13.71
C LEU A 41 -17.38 2.66 -13.85
N LEU A 42 -17.89 2.19 -12.71
CA LEU A 42 -19.15 1.47 -12.64
C LEU A 42 -20.29 2.47 -12.49
N HIS A 43 -20.99 2.77 -13.57
CA HIS A 43 -22.11 3.70 -13.55
C HIS A 43 -23.39 3.00 -13.09
N ARG A 44 -23.85 3.35 -11.90
CA ARG A 44 -24.99 2.74 -11.23
C ARG A 44 -26.02 3.79 -10.78
N PRO A 45 -26.68 4.53 -11.72
CA PRO A 45 -27.60 5.61 -11.36
C PRO A 45 -28.83 5.11 -10.59
N GLU A 46 -29.19 3.85 -10.72
CA GLU A 46 -30.32 3.24 -10.03
C GLU A 46 -30.17 3.12 -8.51
N VAL A 47 -28.93 3.21 -7.99
CA VAL A 47 -28.69 3.18 -6.54
C VAL A 47 -28.70 4.58 -5.90
N GLY A 48 -29.00 5.61 -6.69
CA GLY A 48 -29.06 6.98 -6.22
C GLY A 48 -27.69 7.59 -5.98
N SER A 49 -27.57 8.36 -4.89
CA SER A 49 -26.29 8.94 -4.52
C SER A 49 -25.35 7.88 -3.96
N TYR A 50 -24.21 7.70 -4.58
CA TYR A 50 -23.21 6.70 -4.20
C TYR A 50 -21.81 7.20 -4.48
N GLY A 51 -20.84 6.55 -3.88
CA GLY A 51 -19.44 6.84 -4.03
C GLY A 51 -18.77 7.14 -2.70
N GLY A 52 -17.48 6.97 -2.66
CA GLY A 52 -16.65 7.23 -1.49
C GLY A 52 -15.48 8.12 -1.84
N GLY A 53 -15.00 8.84 -0.85
CA GLY A 53 -13.79 9.63 -0.96
C GLY A 53 -12.51 8.79 -0.88
N SER A 54 -11.40 9.47 -0.81
CA SER A 54 -10.05 8.89 -0.89
C SER A 54 -9.74 7.83 0.18
N GLU A 55 -10.33 7.94 1.36
CA GLU A 55 -10.07 6.98 2.46
C GLU A 55 -10.50 5.57 2.09
N ALA A 56 -11.69 5.40 1.53
CA ALA A 56 -12.20 4.09 1.13
C ALA A 56 -11.30 3.44 0.06
N ALA A 57 -10.85 4.19 -0.92
CA ALA A 57 -9.96 3.71 -1.96
C ALA A 57 -8.57 3.35 -1.42
N ASN A 58 -8.02 4.19 -0.54
CA ASN A 58 -6.71 3.95 0.06
C ASN A 58 -6.70 2.71 0.97
N ALA A 59 -7.78 2.45 1.69
CA ALA A 59 -7.90 1.28 2.54
C ALA A 59 -7.82 -0.05 1.78
N LEU A 60 -8.20 -0.07 0.51
CA LEU A 60 -8.23 -1.30 -0.30
C LEU A 60 -6.91 -1.60 -1.02
N ALA A 61 -5.97 -0.66 -1.08
CA ALA A 61 -4.71 -0.86 -1.79
C ALA A 61 -3.83 -1.94 -1.15
N ALA A 62 -3.60 -1.88 0.14
CA ALA A 62 -2.75 -2.84 0.84
C ALA A 62 -3.31 -4.27 0.80
N PRO A 63 -4.58 -4.53 1.10
CA PRO A 63 -5.12 -5.89 1.01
C PRO A 63 -5.14 -6.43 -0.43
N ALA A 64 -5.37 -5.59 -1.44
CA ALA A 64 -5.31 -6.02 -2.84
C ALA A 64 -3.92 -6.48 -3.24
N ILE A 65 -2.87 -5.72 -2.87
CA ILE A 65 -1.48 -6.07 -3.15
C ILE A 65 -1.07 -7.32 -2.36
N ALA A 66 -1.47 -7.42 -1.09
CA ALA A 66 -1.20 -8.60 -0.27
C ALA A 66 -1.86 -9.87 -0.83
N ALA A 67 -3.09 -9.75 -1.34
CA ALA A 67 -3.78 -10.85 -2.02
C ALA A 67 -3.07 -11.28 -3.31
N ALA A 68 -2.58 -10.32 -4.09
CA ALA A 68 -1.81 -10.61 -5.30
C ALA A 68 -0.48 -11.33 -4.98
N LEU A 69 0.20 -10.91 -3.91
CA LEU A 69 1.41 -11.58 -3.43
C LEU A 69 1.10 -13.00 -2.95
N PHE A 70 0.00 -13.20 -2.26
CA PHE A 70 -0.43 -14.54 -1.85
C PHE A 70 -0.73 -15.43 -3.06
N ASP A 71 -1.44 -14.91 -4.06
CA ASP A 71 -1.72 -15.65 -5.29
C ASP A 71 -0.44 -16.06 -6.03
N ALA A 72 0.54 -15.17 -6.07
CA ALA A 72 1.82 -15.43 -6.73
C ALA A 72 2.75 -16.36 -5.96
N THR A 73 2.69 -16.40 -4.65
CA THR A 73 3.70 -17.06 -3.81
C THR A 73 3.18 -18.11 -2.85
N GLY A 74 1.87 -18.13 -2.59
CA GLY A 74 1.26 -18.97 -1.55
C GLY A 74 1.58 -18.53 -0.11
N LYS A 75 2.27 -17.40 0.07
CA LYS A 75 2.67 -16.89 1.39
C LYS A 75 1.82 -15.69 1.82
N ILE A 76 1.33 -15.71 3.05
CA ILE A 76 0.57 -14.61 3.62
C ILE A 76 1.52 -13.54 4.14
N MET A 77 1.34 -12.30 3.67
CA MET A 77 2.05 -11.13 4.17
C MET A 77 1.35 -10.62 5.43
N ARG A 78 2.06 -10.53 6.54
CA ARG A 78 1.51 -10.13 7.85
C ARG A 78 2.13 -8.83 8.39
N ARG A 79 2.92 -8.16 7.57
CA ARG A 79 3.60 -6.91 7.94
C ARG A 79 3.49 -5.89 6.81
N LEU A 80 3.15 -4.66 7.17
CA LEU A 80 3.15 -3.50 6.28
C LEU A 80 4.28 -2.53 6.68
N PRO A 81 4.76 -1.72 5.76
CA PRO A 81 4.48 -1.76 4.31
C PRO A 81 5.11 -3.01 3.66
N LEU A 82 4.65 -3.34 2.45
CA LEU A 82 5.14 -4.50 1.71
C LEU A 82 6.47 -4.18 1.01
N LYS A 83 7.45 -3.73 1.80
CA LYS A 83 8.81 -3.45 1.32
C LYS A 83 9.51 -4.73 0.87
N PRO A 84 10.43 -4.66 -0.09
CA PRO A 84 11.20 -5.83 -0.54
C PRO A 84 11.81 -6.63 0.61
N ALA A 85 12.39 -5.97 1.61
CA ALA A 85 13.00 -6.66 2.75
C ALA A 85 11.99 -7.48 3.57
N TYR A 86 10.78 -6.93 3.80
CA TYR A 86 9.74 -7.63 4.56
C TYR A 86 9.11 -8.77 3.76
N VAL A 87 8.92 -8.56 2.46
CA VAL A 87 8.42 -9.60 1.55
C VAL A 87 9.43 -10.74 1.44
N GLN A 88 10.70 -10.45 1.24
CA GLN A 88 11.76 -11.45 1.20
C GLN A 88 11.83 -12.26 2.50
N ALA A 89 11.73 -11.62 3.65
CA ALA A 89 11.72 -12.30 4.94
C ALA A 89 10.53 -13.26 5.06
N ALA A 90 9.34 -12.84 4.64
CA ALA A 90 8.14 -13.69 4.63
C ALA A 90 8.27 -14.88 3.68
N LEU A 91 8.92 -14.69 2.52
CA LEU A 91 9.13 -15.76 1.54
C LEU A 91 10.13 -16.83 2.02
N LYS A 92 11.09 -16.43 2.84
CA LYS A 92 12.12 -17.34 3.40
C LYS A 92 11.66 -18.08 4.65
N ALA A 93 10.61 -17.60 5.28
CA ALA A 93 10.10 -18.17 6.53
C ALA A 93 9.38 -19.54 6.35
#